data_3b9bc394d425843489c27e2a14536451
#
_entry.id   3b9bc394d425843489c27e2a14536451
#
_cell.length_a   1.000
_cell.length_b   1.000
_cell.length_c   1.000
_cell.angle_alpha   90.00
_cell.angle_beta   90.00
_cell.angle_gamma   90.00
#
_symmetry.space_group_name_H-M   'P 1'
#
loop_
_entity.id
_entity.type
_entity.pdbx_description
1 polymer ?
#
loop_
_entity_poly.entity_id
_entity_poly.type
_entity_poly.pdbx_seq_one_letter_code
_entity_poly.pdbx_strand_id
1 'polypeptide(L)'
;ASGTANLAAQTAGLEPIIYFVQCQLPVAIPTLIVVAICHYFVQKYYDKKNDDVYSDAILTKKDDLRNVPGWYAILPVLPIALMIVFSKLVYSAVKLNTISALLLVWVFTIIVELIRRRDFKPVLADGAFIFKAMGGMFSSIVALIICAEFFATGLKVTGLISALITHAQGMGLGLNGMTAVLTGVVGIVTFLTGSGVGAFSSFAALAPEVANGLGGTAAAFVTPMQSVSYTHLRAHETLM
;
A
#
# COMPACT_ATOMS: atom_id res chain seq x y z
N ALA A 1 4.98 2.48 -3.72
CA ALA A 1 4.31 2.38 -2.41
C ALA A 1 2.81 2.52 -2.63
N SER A 2 2.01 1.63 -2.07
CA SER A 2 0.56 1.74 -2.20
C SER A 2 0.06 2.97 -1.41
N GLY A 3 -1.09 3.54 -1.80
CA GLY A 3 -1.67 4.69 -1.10
C GLY A 3 -1.87 4.44 0.40
N THR A 4 -2.22 3.20 0.77
CA THR A 4 -2.37 2.79 2.16
C THR A 4 -1.05 2.76 2.94
N ALA A 5 0.09 2.44 2.31
CA ALA A 5 1.39 2.51 2.98
C ALA A 5 1.79 3.94 3.32
N ASN A 6 1.49 4.90 2.44
CA ASN A 6 1.70 6.31 2.74
C ASN A 6 0.77 6.81 3.85
N LEU A 7 -0.50 6.41 3.81
CA LEU A 7 -1.46 6.73 4.87
C LEU A 7 -1.02 6.13 6.21
N ALA A 8 -0.57 4.88 6.23
CA ALA A 8 -0.05 4.23 7.43
C ALA A 8 1.16 4.95 8.01
N ALA A 9 2.10 5.36 7.16
CA ALA A 9 3.27 6.13 7.58
C ALA A 9 2.87 7.49 8.18
N GLN A 10 1.97 8.22 7.52
CA GLN A 10 1.45 9.49 8.02
C GLN A 10 0.74 9.33 9.37
N THR A 11 -0.14 8.33 9.50
CA THR A 11 -0.85 8.03 10.74
C THR A 11 0.10 7.62 11.87
N ALA A 12 1.19 6.92 11.54
CA ALA A 12 2.24 6.56 12.48
C ALA A 12 3.16 7.75 12.85
N GLY A 13 3.05 8.89 12.15
CA GLY A 13 3.95 10.04 12.33
C GLY A 13 5.38 9.79 11.84
N LEU A 14 5.55 8.85 10.91
CA LEU A 14 6.85 8.44 10.37
C LEU A 14 7.02 8.84 8.91
N GLU A 15 8.25 9.04 8.49
CA GLU A 15 8.55 9.15 7.06
C GLU A 15 8.27 7.82 6.36
N PRO A 16 7.70 7.82 5.13
CA PRO A 16 7.29 6.59 4.44
C PRO A 16 8.41 5.55 4.31
N ILE A 17 9.64 5.98 4.08
CA ILE A 17 10.78 5.06 3.96
C ILE A 17 11.17 4.46 5.32
N ILE A 18 11.11 5.24 6.40
CA ILE A 18 11.40 4.77 7.75
C ILE A 18 10.33 3.78 8.20
N TYR A 19 9.05 4.10 7.96
CA TYR A 19 7.95 3.19 8.24
C TYR A 19 8.09 1.87 7.48
N PHE A 20 8.46 1.93 6.20
CA PHE A 20 8.70 0.73 5.40
C PHE A 20 9.82 -0.14 5.99
N VAL A 21 10.97 0.45 6.30
CA VAL A 21 12.15 -0.29 6.77
C VAL A 21 11.93 -0.84 8.19
N GLN A 22 11.33 -0.06 9.09
CA GLN A 22 11.21 -0.43 10.50
C GLN A 22 9.96 -1.27 10.81
N CYS A 23 8.85 -1.02 10.12
CA CYS A 23 7.57 -1.65 10.43
C CYS A 23 7.16 -2.71 9.40
N GLN A 24 7.31 -2.42 8.11
CA GLN A 24 6.84 -3.33 7.06
C GLN A 24 7.87 -4.40 6.69
N LEU A 25 9.12 -4.04 6.51
CA LEU A 25 10.15 -4.96 6.02
C LEU A 25 10.37 -6.16 6.96
N PRO A 26 10.43 -6.00 8.29
CA PRO A 26 10.59 -7.13 9.22
C PRO A 26 9.44 -8.14 9.16
N VAL A 27 8.24 -7.70 8.80
CA VAL A 27 7.06 -8.57 8.63
C VAL A 27 6.97 -9.11 7.21
N ALA A 28 7.27 -8.29 6.21
CA ALA A 28 7.14 -8.64 4.81
C ALA A 28 8.12 -9.76 4.38
N ILE A 29 9.37 -9.70 4.84
CA ILE A 29 10.39 -10.70 4.45
C ILE A 29 10.01 -12.11 4.92
N PRO A 30 9.73 -12.36 6.22
CA PRO A 30 9.31 -13.71 6.67
C PRO A 30 8.01 -14.16 5.99
N THR A 31 7.03 -13.26 5.85
CA THR A 31 5.76 -13.56 5.20
C THR A 31 5.97 -13.98 3.74
N LEU A 32 6.80 -13.25 3.00
CA LEU A 32 7.10 -13.56 1.60
C LEU A 32 7.78 -14.92 1.45
N ILE A 33 8.70 -15.25 2.34
CA ILE A 33 9.38 -16.57 2.37
C ILE A 33 8.35 -17.68 2.63
N VAL A 34 7.50 -17.53 3.65
CA VAL A 34 6.46 -18.50 3.99
C VAL A 34 5.48 -18.68 2.83
N VAL A 35 5.00 -17.58 2.25
CA VAL A 35 4.08 -17.60 1.10
C VAL A 35 4.74 -18.27 -0.11
N ALA A 36 5.99 -17.98 -0.41
CA ALA A 36 6.71 -18.60 -1.53
C ALA A 36 6.85 -20.12 -1.32
N ILE A 37 7.19 -20.55 -0.11
CA ILE A 37 7.29 -21.97 0.22
C ILE A 37 5.91 -22.65 0.11
N CYS A 38 4.88 -22.08 0.71
CA CYS A 38 3.51 -22.60 0.63
C CYS A 38 3.03 -22.65 -0.82
N HIS A 39 3.26 -21.58 -1.60
CA HIS A 39 2.89 -21.53 -3.01
C HIS A 39 3.58 -22.63 -3.81
N TYR A 40 4.89 -22.84 -3.59
CA TYR A 40 5.63 -23.91 -4.25
C TYR A 40 5.02 -25.29 -3.99
N PHE A 41 4.69 -25.62 -2.72
CA PHE A 41 4.10 -26.91 -2.38
C PHE A 41 2.68 -27.06 -2.93
N VAL A 42 1.86 -26.02 -2.82
CA VAL A 42 0.50 -26.01 -3.35
C VAL A 42 0.51 -26.17 -4.87
N GLN A 43 1.34 -25.38 -5.57
CA GLN A 43 1.48 -25.47 -7.03
C GLN A 43 1.93 -26.87 -7.44
N LYS A 44 2.98 -27.40 -6.83
CA LYS A 44 3.47 -28.76 -7.10
C LYS A 44 2.41 -29.83 -6.87
N TYR A 45 1.55 -29.65 -5.85
CA TYR A 45 0.45 -30.58 -5.58
C TYR A 45 -0.62 -30.51 -6.69
N TYR A 46 -1.01 -29.31 -7.11
CA TYR A 46 -2.00 -29.11 -8.16
C TYR A 46 -1.48 -29.52 -9.54
N ASP A 47 -0.24 -29.20 -9.88
CA ASP A 47 0.39 -29.61 -11.15
C ASP A 47 0.45 -31.13 -11.29
N LYS A 48 0.66 -31.84 -10.16
CA LYS A 48 0.65 -33.31 -10.15
C LYS A 48 -0.77 -33.89 -10.28
N LYS A 49 -1.80 -33.14 -9.85
CA LYS A 49 -3.20 -33.60 -9.84
C LYS A 49 -3.92 -33.31 -11.15
N ASN A 50 -3.63 -32.15 -11.73
CA ASN A 50 -4.16 -31.72 -13.00
C ASN A 50 -3.03 -31.87 -14.02
N ASP A 51 -3.17 -32.78 -14.96
CA ASP A 51 -2.24 -32.95 -16.10
C ASP A 51 -2.41 -31.77 -17.07
N ASP A 52 -2.38 -30.53 -16.53
CA ASP A 52 -2.60 -29.30 -17.28
C ASP A 52 -1.38 -29.03 -18.16
N VAL A 53 -1.49 -29.47 -19.41
CA VAL A 53 -0.66 -28.96 -20.50
C VAL A 53 -0.94 -27.46 -20.60
N TYR A 54 -0.02 -26.64 -20.10
CA TYR A 54 -0.04 -25.21 -20.36
C TYR A 54 -0.12 -25.02 -21.86
N SER A 55 -1.27 -24.56 -22.35
CA SER A 55 -1.45 -24.29 -23.76
C SER A 55 -0.46 -23.21 -24.16
N ASP A 56 0.48 -23.51 -25.07
CA ASP A 56 1.42 -22.57 -25.66
C ASP A 56 0.75 -21.29 -26.23
N ALA A 57 -0.58 -21.34 -26.40
CA ALA A 57 -1.40 -20.20 -26.83
C ALA A 57 -1.36 -19.00 -25.86
N ILE A 58 -1.06 -19.21 -24.56
CA ILE A 58 -0.91 -18.13 -23.58
C ILE A 58 0.48 -17.45 -23.73
N LEU A 59 1.48 -18.23 -24.15
CA LEU A 59 2.83 -17.72 -24.36
C LEU A 59 3.02 -17.03 -25.74
N THR A 60 2.10 -17.25 -26.67
CA THR A 60 2.19 -16.73 -28.04
C THR A 60 1.49 -15.39 -28.23
N LYS A 61 0.81 -14.83 -27.24
CA LYS A 61 0.43 -13.43 -27.26
C LYS A 61 1.67 -12.56 -27.07
N LYS A 62 2.52 -12.57 -28.09
CA LYS A 62 3.54 -11.53 -28.32
C LYS A 62 2.77 -10.24 -28.57
N ASP A 63 2.29 -9.62 -27.52
CA ASP A 63 1.90 -8.21 -27.59
C ASP A 63 3.12 -7.49 -28.17
N ASP A 64 2.83 -6.61 -29.11
CA ASP A 64 3.76 -5.78 -29.85
C ASP A 64 4.69 -4.98 -28.89
N LEU A 65 5.58 -5.67 -28.16
CA LEU A 65 6.68 -5.08 -27.40
C LEU A 65 7.72 -4.52 -28.40
N ARG A 66 7.19 -3.80 -29.40
CA ARG A 66 7.97 -3.15 -30.43
C ARG A 66 8.96 -2.21 -29.79
N ASN A 67 10.21 -2.63 -29.77
CA ASN A 67 11.37 -1.76 -29.57
C ASN A 67 11.42 -0.94 -28.28
N VAL A 68 10.96 -1.50 -27.14
CA VAL A 68 11.25 -0.89 -25.86
C VAL A 68 12.64 -1.33 -25.40
N PRO A 69 13.60 -0.43 -25.23
CA PRO A 69 14.93 -0.79 -24.76
C PRO A 69 14.85 -1.43 -23.36
N GLY A 70 15.62 -2.51 -23.13
CA GLY A 70 15.57 -3.24 -21.86
C GLY A 70 15.88 -2.39 -20.61
N TRP A 71 16.61 -1.29 -20.75
CA TRP A 71 16.89 -0.37 -19.64
C TRP A 71 15.67 0.39 -19.13
N TYR A 72 14.54 0.42 -19.86
CA TYR A 72 13.27 0.97 -19.38
C TYR A 72 12.76 0.23 -18.13
N ALA A 73 13.17 -1.01 -17.91
CA ALA A 73 12.86 -1.75 -16.69
C ALA A 73 13.40 -1.08 -15.42
N ILE A 74 14.36 -0.17 -15.54
CA ILE A 74 14.95 0.58 -14.43
C ILE A 74 14.03 1.76 -14.02
N LEU A 75 13.25 2.33 -14.93
CA LEU A 75 12.42 3.51 -14.67
C LEU A 75 11.45 3.36 -13.50
N PRO A 76 10.73 2.24 -13.33
CA PRO A 76 9.85 2.05 -12.18
C PRO A 76 10.59 1.96 -10.83
N VAL A 77 11.86 1.56 -10.85
CA VAL A 77 12.70 1.44 -9.65
C VAL A 77 13.32 2.78 -9.25
N LEU A 78 13.46 3.70 -10.19
CA LEU A 78 14.14 4.99 -10.00
C LEU A 78 13.52 5.86 -8.88
N PRO A 79 12.19 5.98 -8.71
CA PRO A 79 11.60 6.73 -7.60
C PRO A 79 12.00 6.17 -6.24
N ILE A 80 12.04 4.84 -6.13
CA ILE A 80 12.43 4.14 -4.88
C ILE A 80 13.91 4.39 -4.61
N ALA A 81 14.76 4.27 -5.62
CA ALA A 81 16.19 4.56 -5.50
C ALA A 81 16.44 6.01 -5.07
N LEU A 82 15.75 6.98 -5.66
CA LEU A 82 15.83 8.39 -5.25
C LEU A 82 15.40 8.58 -3.79
N MET A 83 14.30 7.97 -3.37
CA MET A 83 13.85 8.06 -1.98
C MET A 83 14.85 7.47 -0.99
N ILE A 84 15.53 6.38 -1.35
CA ILE A 84 16.56 5.77 -0.50
C ILE A 84 17.79 6.68 -0.43
N VAL A 85 18.28 7.16 -1.56
CA VAL A 85 19.48 8.01 -1.63
C VAL A 85 19.29 9.33 -0.87
N PHE A 86 18.13 9.99 -1.04
CA PHE A 86 17.81 11.25 -0.37
C PHE A 86 17.00 11.08 0.93
N SER A 87 17.08 9.90 1.55
CA SER A 87 16.52 9.66 2.86
C SER A 87 17.52 10.03 3.97
N LYS A 88 17.02 10.13 5.20
CA LYS A 88 17.88 10.27 6.38
C LYS A 88 18.90 9.13 6.55
N LEU A 89 18.72 8.02 5.83
CA LEU A 89 19.61 6.87 5.87
C LEU A 89 20.92 7.09 5.11
N VAL A 90 20.91 7.91 4.04
CA VAL A 90 22.09 8.11 3.18
C VAL A 90 22.48 9.59 3.08
N TYR A 91 21.60 10.46 2.64
CA TYR A 91 21.91 11.89 2.45
C TYR A 91 20.75 12.78 2.87
N SER A 92 20.88 13.39 4.05
CA SER A 92 19.80 14.14 4.71
C SER A 92 19.68 15.62 4.30
N ALA A 93 20.58 16.13 3.44
CA ALA A 93 20.58 17.55 3.09
C ALA A 93 19.37 17.97 2.25
N VAL A 94 18.76 17.04 1.49
CA VAL A 94 17.57 17.30 0.68
C VAL A 94 16.44 16.38 1.16
N LYS A 95 15.37 16.98 1.68
CA LYS A 95 14.16 16.23 2.08
C LYS A 95 13.30 15.94 0.84
N LEU A 96 13.58 14.84 0.17
CA LEU A 96 12.79 14.40 -0.97
C LEU A 96 11.60 13.56 -0.45
N ASN A 97 10.39 14.07 -0.62
CA ASN A 97 9.20 13.27 -0.30
C ASN A 97 8.80 12.38 -1.50
N THR A 98 7.92 11.42 -1.27
CA THR A 98 7.45 10.47 -2.28
C THR A 98 6.87 11.16 -3.52
N ILE A 99 6.12 12.26 -3.32
CA ILE A 99 5.49 13.00 -4.42
C ILE A 99 6.55 13.66 -5.29
N SER A 100 7.53 14.33 -4.67
CA SER A 100 8.63 14.98 -5.40
C SER A 100 9.47 13.97 -6.18
N ALA A 101 9.77 12.80 -5.59
CA ALA A 101 10.50 11.74 -6.26
C ALA A 101 9.75 11.22 -7.49
N LEU A 102 8.45 10.98 -7.37
CA LEU A 102 7.60 10.52 -8.47
C LEU A 102 7.50 11.57 -9.59
N LEU A 103 7.32 12.85 -9.25
CA LEU A 103 7.26 13.93 -10.23
C LEU A 103 8.58 14.12 -10.96
N LEU A 104 9.72 14.04 -10.27
CA LEU A 104 11.04 14.13 -10.89
C LEU A 104 11.25 12.98 -11.90
N VAL A 105 10.91 11.74 -11.51
CA VAL A 105 11.05 10.61 -12.41
C VAL A 105 10.07 10.70 -13.58
N TRP A 106 8.85 11.19 -13.37
CA TRP A 106 7.89 11.41 -14.44
C TRP A 106 8.40 12.42 -15.46
N VAL A 107 8.90 13.58 -15.02
CA VAL A 107 9.49 14.59 -15.91
C VAL A 107 10.70 14.00 -16.64
N PHE A 108 11.58 13.31 -15.93
CA PHE A 108 12.72 12.63 -16.52
C PHE A 108 12.30 11.63 -17.61
N THR A 109 11.28 10.83 -17.36
CA THR A 109 10.75 9.85 -18.33
C THR A 109 10.20 10.55 -19.58
N ILE A 110 9.49 11.67 -19.43
CA ILE A 110 8.99 12.46 -20.57
C ILE A 110 10.17 12.97 -21.41
N ILE A 111 11.20 13.52 -20.78
CA ILE A 111 12.39 14.02 -21.48
C ILE A 111 13.07 12.89 -22.25
N VAL A 112 13.26 11.74 -21.62
CA VAL A 112 13.87 10.57 -22.26
C VAL A 112 13.05 10.10 -23.47
N GLU A 113 11.71 10.01 -23.32
CA GLU A 113 10.82 9.62 -24.43
C GLU A 113 10.82 10.64 -25.56
N LEU A 114 10.90 11.92 -25.21
CA LEU A 114 10.95 13.00 -26.21
C LEU A 114 12.22 12.92 -27.06
N ILE A 115 13.37 12.68 -26.41
CA ILE A 115 14.65 12.49 -27.11
C ILE A 115 14.61 11.25 -28.01
N ARG A 116 13.97 10.16 -27.52
CA ARG A 116 13.90 8.89 -28.24
C ARG A 116 12.96 8.94 -29.44
N ARG A 117 11.72 9.40 -29.25
CA ARG A 117 10.67 9.38 -30.29
C ARG A 117 10.73 10.60 -31.22
N ARG A 118 11.33 11.70 -30.77
CA ARG A 118 11.41 12.98 -31.49
C ARG A 118 10.06 13.52 -31.98
N ASP A 119 8.97 13.09 -31.33
CA ASP A 119 7.62 13.54 -31.62
C ASP A 119 6.95 14.02 -30.35
N PHE A 120 6.61 15.31 -30.30
CA PHE A 120 6.05 15.96 -29.11
C PHE A 120 4.63 15.54 -28.78
N LYS A 121 3.79 15.37 -29.80
CA LYS A 121 2.35 15.16 -29.59
C LYS A 121 2.04 13.85 -28.87
N PRO A 122 2.52 12.66 -29.33
CA PRO A 122 2.22 11.42 -28.63
C PRO A 122 2.90 11.34 -27.26
N VAL A 123 4.13 11.88 -27.11
CA VAL A 123 4.83 11.86 -25.83
C VAL A 123 4.11 12.70 -24.77
N LEU A 124 3.61 13.89 -25.15
CA LEU A 124 2.83 14.72 -24.22
C LEU A 124 1.46 14.09 -23.91
N ALA A 125 0.81 13.43 -24.89
CA ALA A 125 -0.44 12.72 -24.65
C ALA A 125 -0.24 11.55 -23.68
N ASP A 126 0.81 10.74 -23.86
CA ASP A 126 1.18 9.67 -22.93
C ASP A 126 1.51 10.23 -21.53
N GLY A 127 2.26 11.35 -21.47
CA GLY A 127 2.56 12.04 -20.22
C GLY A 127 1.31 12.59 -19.52
N ALA A 128 0.34 13.09 -20.26
CA ALA A 128 -0.91 13.62 -19.72
C ALA A 128 -1.82 12.53 -19.10
N PHE A 129 -1.61 11.26 -19.44
CA PHE A 129 -2.34 10.15 -18.85
C PHE A 129 -2.25 10.11 -17.31
N ILE A 130 -1.14 10.62 -16.74
CA ILE A 130 -0.98 10.71 -15.28
C ILE A 130 -2.09 11.55 -14.64
N PHE A 131 -2.51 12.66 -15.26
CA PHE A 131 -3.57 13.52 -14.72
C PHE A 131 -4.93 12.81 -14.73
N LYS A 132 -5.20 12.00 -15.76
CA LYS A 132 -6.41 11.16 -15.82
C LYS A 132 -6.40 10.10 -14.72
N ALA A 133 -5.27 9.43 -14.50
CA ALA A 133 -5.10 8.46 -13.43
C ALA A 133 -5.24 9.11 -12.05
N MET A 134 -4.67 10.30 -11.85
CA MET A 134 -4.82 11.08 -10.61
C MET A 134 -6.28 11.45 -10.36
N GLY A 135 -7.04 11.86 -11.39
CA GLY A 135 -8.47 12.17 -11.25
C GLY A 135 -9.28 10.95 -10.79
N GLY A 136 -9.04 9.77 -11.35
CA GLY A 136 -9.65 8.52 -10.91
C GLY A 136 -9.29 8.16 -9.46
N MET A 137 -8.03 8.30 -9.10
CA MET A 137 -7.57 8.08 -7.72
C MET A 137 -8.14 9.11 -6.74
N PHE A 138 -8.30 10.35 -7.15
CA PHE A 138 -8.89 11.39 -6.31
C PHE A 138 -10.33 11.04 -5.94
N SER A 139 -11.16 10.66 -6.90
CA SER A 139 -12.56 10.34 -6.64
C SER A 139 -12.77 9.08 -5.81
N SER A 140 -11.88 8.09 -5.90
CA SER A 140 -12.04 6.82 -5.21
C SER A 140 -11.30 6.74 -3.86
N ILE A 141 -10.06 7.21 -3.81
CA ILE A 141 -9.20 7.04 -2.63
C ILE A 141 -9.19 8.29 -1.76
N VAL A 142 -8.96 9.47 -2.35
CA VAL A 142 -8.84 10.71 -1.57
C VAL A 142 -10.18 11.08 -0.94
N ALA A 143 -11.28 10.96 -1.69
CA ALA A 143 -12.63 11.19 -1.14
C ALA A 143 -12.92 10.26 0.04
N LEU A 144 -12.55 8.97 -0.08
CA LEU A 144 -12.72 8.00 0.99
C LEU A 144 -11.92 8.37 2.25
N ILE A 145 -10.66 8.79 2.09
CA ILE A 145 -9.81 9.22 3.21
C ILE A 145 -10.41 10.43 3.91
N ILE A 146 -10.88 11.42 3.14
CA ILE A 146 -11.54 12.61 3.71
C ILE A 146 -12.78 12.23 4.52
N CYS A 147 -13.65 11.38 3.98
CA CYS A 147 -14.82 10.88 4.69
C CYS A 147 -14.45 10.12 5.97
N ALA A 148 -13.39 9.30 5.92
CA ALA A 148 -12.89 8.56 7.08
C ALA A 148 -12.37 9.50 8.17
N GLU A 149 -11.65 10.57 7.82
CA GLU A 149 -11.17 11.58 8.78
C GLU A 149 -12.32 12.34 9.44
N PHE A 150 -13.36 12.72 8.67
CA PHE A 150 -14.56 13.31 9.24
C PHE A 150 -15.28 12.37 10.19
N PHE A 151 -15.41 11.11 9.82
CA PHE A 151 -16.03 10.08 10.67
C PHE A 151 -15.23 9.88 11.97
N ALA A 152 -13.91 9.74 11.87
CA ALA A 152 -13.03 9.59 13.03
C ALA A 152 -13.12 10.81 13.97
N THR A 153 -13.11 12.02 13.40
CA THR A 153 -13.28 13.26 14.17
C THR A 153 -14.63 13.29 14.87
N GLY A 154 -15.72 12.88 14.20
CA GLY A 154 -17.04 12.75 14.81
C GLY A 154 -17.04 11.79 15.99
N LEU A 155 -16.47 10.59 15.84
CA LEU A 155 -16.35 9.61 16.92
C LEU A 155 -15.53 10.14 18.11
N LYS A 156 -14.49 10.91 17.83
CA LYS A 156 -13.67 11.56 18.85
C LYS A 156 -14.47 12.58 19.66
N VAL A 157 -15.18 13.49 18.98
CA VAL A 157 -15.97 14.56 19.62
C VAL A 157 -17.12 13.97 20.45
N THR A 158 -17.73 12.86 20.02
CA THR A 158 -18.78 12.17 20.79
C THR A 158 -18.25 11.44 22.03
N GLY A 159 -16.93 11.35 22.22
CA GLY A 159 -16.30 10.62 23.32
C GLY A 159 -16.35 9.09 23.18
N LEU A 160 -16.84 8.58 22.05
CA LEU A 160 -16.99 7.15 21.83
C LEU A 160 -15.64 6.42 21.88
N ILE A 161 -14.58 7.04 21.36
CA ILE A 161 -13.23 6.45 21.39
C ILE A 161 -12.74 6.34 22.83
N SER A 162 -12.91 7.39 23.64
CA SER A 162 -12.53 7.39 25.06
C SER A 162 -13.30 6.34 25.86
N ALA A 163 -14.60 6.21 25.60
CA ALA A 163 -15.43 5.16 26.20
C ALA A 163 -14.94 3.76 25.83
N LEU A 164 -14.61 3.54 24.56
CA LEU A 164 -14.10 2.27 24.06
C LEU A 164 -12.76 1.90 24.69
N ILE A 165 -11.83 2.87 24.86
CA ILE A 165 -10.56 2.68 25.55
C ILE A 165 -10.79 2.32 27.03
N THR A 166 -11.67 3.04 27.72
CA THR A 166 -11.99 2.78 29.13
C THR A 166 -12.58 1.38 29.33
N HIS A 167 -13.50 0.97 28.47
CA HIS A 167 -14.07 -0.38 28.51
C HIS A 167 -13.02 -1.46 28.22
N ALA A 168 -12.15 -1.25 27.23
CA ALA A 168 -11.08 -2.17 26.91
C ALA A 168 -10.10 -2.36 28.09
N GLN A 169 -9.74 -1.25 28.76
CA GLN A 169 -8.92 -1.29 29.96
C GLN A 169 -9.62 -2.03 31.11
N GLY A 170 -10.91 -1.79 31.30
CA GLY A 170 -11.73 -2.48 32.31
C GLY A 170 -11.84 -3.99 32.07
N MET A 171 -11.76 -4.45 30.84
CA MET A 171 -11.68 -5.87 30.46
C MET A 171 -10.28 -6.45 30.53
N GLY A 172 -9.27 -5.69 30.96
CA GLY A 172 -7.87 -6.11 30.97
C GLY A 172 -7.23 -6.18 29.58
N LEU A 173 -7.87 -5.60 28.56
CA LEU A 173 -7.31 -5.51 27.22
C LEU A 173 -6.24 -4.40 27.20
N GLY A 174 -4.97 -4.79 27.27
CA GLY A 174 -3.86 -3.88 27.05
C GLY A 174 -3.66 -3.56 25.57
N LEU A 175 -2.53 -2.93 25.26
CA LEU A 175 -2.13 -2.54 23.92
C LEU A 175 -2.31 -3.67 22.88
N ASN A 176 -1.79 -4.86 23.17
CA ASN A 176 -1.84 -6.01 22.24
C ASN A 176 -3.25 -6.54 22.02
N GLY A 177 -4.07 -6.57 23.08
CA GLY A 177 -5.47 -7.00 22.98
C GLY A 177 -6.28 -6.05 22.10
N MET A 178 -6.13 -4.74 22.31
CA MET A 178 -6.83 -3.74 21.50
C MET A 178 -6.34 -3.71 20.05
N THR A 179 -5.04 -3.91 19.82
CA THR A 179 -4.48 -4.07 18.47
C THR A 179 -5.10 -5.27 17.77
N ALA A 180 -5.24 -6.42 18.45
CA ALA A 180 -5.88 -7.60 17.89
C ALA A 180 -7.35 -7.36 17.54
N VAL A 181 -8.11 -6.67 18.41
CA VAL A 181 -9.51 -6.32 18.17
C VAL A 181 -9.65 -5.43 16.95
N LEU A 182 -8.90 -4.32 16.87
CA LEU A 182 -8.99 -3.40 15.74
C LEU A 182 -8.54 -4.08 14.43
N THR A 183 -7.48 -4.87 14.49
CA THR A 183 -7.01 -5.65 13.32
C THR A 183 -8.08 -6.63 12.86
N GLY A 184 -8.74 -7.33 13.79
CA GLY A 184 -9.85 -8.25 13.51
C GLY A 184 -11.05 -7.53 12.87
N VAL A 185 -11.43 -6.36 13.40
CA VAL A 185 -12.50 -5.53 12.81
C VAL A 185 -12.16 -5.12 11.38
N VAL A 186 -10.94 -4.61 11.15
CA VAL A 186 -10.50 -4.26 9.79
C VAL A 186 -10.53 -5.47 8.87
N GLY A 187 -10.09 -6.64 9.35
CA GLY A 187 -10.13 -7.89 8.60
C GLY A 187 -11.56 -8.29 8.20
N ILE A 188 -12.49 -8.25 9.14
CA ILE A 188 -13.91 -8.58 8.89
C ILE A 188 -14.52 -7.57 7.89
N VAL A 189 -14.30 -6.27 8.11
CA VAL A 189 -14.81 -5.23 7.20
C VAL A 189 -14.21 -5.38 5.81
N THR A 190 -12.91 -5.68 5.70
CA THR A 190 -12.26 -5.96 4.42
C THR A 190 -12.89 -7.15 3.70
N PHE A 191 -13.15 -8.22 4.43
CA PHE A 191 -13.79 -9.42 3.89
C PHE A 191 -15.21 -9.14 3.39
N LEU A 192 -16.01 -8.41 4.19
CA LEU A 192 -17.40 -8.10 3.84
C LEU A 192 -17.52 -7.10 2.67
N THR A 193 -16.63 -6.12 2.62
CA THR A 193 -16.69 -5.06 1.61
C THR A 193 -15.90 -5.38 0.33
N GLY A 194 -14.98 -6.35 0.39
CA GLY A 194 -14.03 -6.62 -0.68
C GLY A 194 -13.01 -5.49 -0.91
N SER A 195 -12.98 -4.47 -0.04
CA SER A 195 -12.10 -3.29 -0.18
C SER A 195 -11.17 -3.12 1.01
N GLY A 196 -9.93 -3.60 0.89
CA GLY A 196 -8.91 -3.40 1.91
C GLY A 196 -8.51 -1.94 2.10
N VAL A 197 -8.45 -1.17 1.02
CA VAL A 197 -8.17 0.27 1.09
C VAL A 197 -9.26 1.00 1.88
N GLY A 198 -10.53 0.69 1.59
CA GLY A 198 -11.67 1.28 2.27
C GLY A 198 -11.70 0.96 3.75
N ALA A 199 -11.60 -0.32 4.09
CA ALA A 199 -11.59 -0.77 5.47
C ALA A 199 -10.43 -0.16 6.26
N PHE A 200 -9.20 -0.25 5.73
CA PHE A 200 -8.03 0.32 6.38
C PHE A 200 -8.16 1.83 6.60
N SER A 201 -8.51 2.59 5.56
CA SER A 201 -8.62 4.05 5.65
C SER A 201 -9.66 4.50 6.68
N SER A 202 -10.78 3.77 6.81
CA SER A 202 -11.84 4.08 7.76
C SER A 202 -11.40 3.96 9.22
N PHE A 203 -10.50 3.05 9.53
CA PHE A 203 -10.06 2.78 10.91
C PHE A 203 -8.66 3.32 11.23
N ALA A 204 -7.82 3.58 10.24
CA ALA A 204 -6.46 4.07 10.45
C ALA A 204 -6.43 5.40 11.21
N ALA A 205 -7.40 6.29 10.94
CA ALA A 205 -7.50 7.59 11.60
C ALA A 205 -7.75 7.50 13.13
N LEU A 206 -8.27 6.36 13.62
CA LEU A 206 -8.49 6.11 15.06
C LEU A 206 -7.20 5.67 15.79
N ALA A 207 -6.24 5.13 15.07
CA ALA A 207 -5.07 4.50 15.66
C ALA A 207 -4.21 5.42 16.56
N PRO A 208 -3.96 6.70 16.23
CA PRO A 208 -3.17 7.58 17.09
C PRO A 208 -3.81 7.80 18.47
N GLU A 209 -5.12 7.97 18.50
CA GLU A 209 -5.82 8.25 19.76
C GLU A 209 -5.92 7.02 20.65
N VAL A 210 -6.24 5.88 20.06
CA VAL A 210 -6.27 4.59 20.77
C VAL A 210 -4.87 4.24 21.29
N ALA A 211 -3.83 4.47 20.50
CA ALA A 211 -2.45 4.26 20.91
C ALA A 211 -2.07 5.13 22.10
N ASN A 212 -2.36 6.43 22.03
CA ASN A 212 -2.07 7.36 23.12
C ASN A 212 -2.81 6.99 24.40
N GLY A 213 -4.08 6.60 24.31
CA GLY A 213 -4.88 6.20 25.47
C GLY A 213 -4.41 4.91 26.13
N LEU A 214 -3.70 4.04 25.41
CA LEU A 214 -3.15 2.76 25.93
C LEU A 214 -1.63 2.78 26.13
N GLY A 215 -0.99 3.94 26.00
CA GLY A 215 0.46 4.09 26.21
C GLY A 215 1.31 3.44 25.12
N GLY A 216 0.79 3.31 23.90
CA GLY A 216 1.45 2.71 22.76
C GLY A 216 1.80 3.71 21.65
N THR A 217 2.28 3.18 20.54
CA THR A 217 2.57 3.95 19.33
C THR A 217 1.50 3.67 18.25
N ALA A 218 1.17 4.69 17.45
CA ALA A 218 0.24 4.50 16.33
C ALA A 218 0.71 3.44 15.33
N ALA A 219 2.03 3.30 15.16
CA ALA A 219 2.63 2.28 14.30
C ALA A 219 2.27 0.84 14.73
N ALA A 220 2.15 0.59 16.04
CA ALA A 220 1.79 -0.73 16.58
C ALA A 220 0.37 -1.16 16.16
N PHE A 221 -0.55 -0.20 15.98
CA PHE A 221 -1.90 -0.46 15.49
C PHE A 221 -1.99 -0.50 13.97
N VAL A 222 -1.40 0.49 13.32
CA VAL A 222 -1.56 0.69 11.88
C VAL A 222 -0.91 -0.44 11.07
N THR A 223 0.24 -0.97 11.52
CA THR A 223 0.97 -2.02 10.78
C THR A 223 0.17 -3.32 10.65
N PRO A 224 -0.37 -3.94 11.72
CA PRO A 224 -1.18 -5.15 11.58
C PRO A 224 -2.52 -4.88 10.87
N MET A 225 -3.18 -3.73 11.11
CA MET A 225 -4.40 -3.35 10.40
C MET A 225 -4.16 -3.27 8.89
N GLN A 226 -3.06 -2.66 8.47
CA GLN A 226 -2.66 -2.58 7.07
C GLN A 226 -2.37 -3.97 6.49
N SER A 227 -1.64 -4.80 7.22
CA SER A 227 -1.29 -6.15 6.77
C SER A 227 -2.52 -7.01 6.50
N VAL A 228 -3.50 -6.98 7.42
CA VAL A 228 -4.76 -7.74 7.28
C VAL A 228 -5.61 -7.22 6.11
N SER A 229 -5.63 -5.92 5.85
CA SER A 229 -6.40 -5.34 4.76
C SER A 229 -5.97 -5.82 3.37
N TYR A 230 -4.74 -6.29 3.21
CA TYR A 230 -4.23 -6.83 1.93
C TYR A 230 -4.42 -8.33 1.75
N THR A 231 -4.48 -9.10 2.83
CA THR A 231 -4.53 -10.57 2.74
C THR A 231 -5.83 -11.10 2.15
N HIS A 232 -6.93 -10.36 2.29
CA HIS A 232 -8.25 -10.80 1.84
C HIS A 232 -8.63 -10.36 0.42
N LEU A 233 -7.98 -9.36 -0.16
CA LEU A 233 -8.27 -8.89 -1.53
C LEU A 233 -7.96 -9.94 -2.60
N ARG A 234 -6.94 -10.78 -2.40
CA ARG A 234 -6.55 -11.80 -3.36
C ARG A 234 -7.53 -12.98 -3.45
N ALA A 235 -8.27 -13.27 -2.40
CA ALA A 235 -9.22 -14.39 -2.43
C ALA A 235 -10.44 -14.11 -3.34
N HIS A 236 -10.80 -12.86 -3.54
CA HIS A 236 -11.97 -12.48 -4.36
C HIS A 236 -11.64 -12.39 -5.87
N GLU A 237 -10.42 -12.01 -6.25
CA GLU A 237 -10.00 -11.93 -7.65
C GLU A 237 -9.74 -13.32 -8.27
N THR A 238 -9.48 -14.34 -7.46
CA THR A 238 -9.25 -15.72 -7.93
C THR A 238 -10.53 -16.54 -8.09
N LEU A 239 -11.68 -16.02 -7.65
CA LEU A 239 -12.98 -16.70 -7.74
C LEU A 239 -13.90 -16.12 -8.85
N MET A 240 -13.49 -15.08 -9.56
CA MET A 240 -14.13 -14.55 -10.76
C MET A 240 -13.30 -14.85 -12.01
#